data_ccf4a8052ffc701e887d3972be6dac27
#
_entry.id   ccf4a8052ffc701e887d3972be6dac27
#
_cell.length_a   1.000
_cell.length_b   1.000
_cell.length_c   1.000
_cell.angle_alpha   90.00
_cell.angle_beta   90.00
_cell.angle_gamma   90.00
#
_symmetry.space_group_name_H-M   'P 1'
#
loop_
_entity.id
_entity.type
_entity.pdbx_description
1 polymer ?
#
loop_
_entity_poly.entity_id
_entity_poly.type
_entity_poly.pdbx_seq_one_letter_code
_entity_poly.pdbx_strand_id
1 'polypeptide(L)' 'NDGGGLPPQQPKIDLSKATEMKCQECGGTVFIPGTKFLKISKIVTGTKNDAIIPVELYLCGDCGEINQELLPNELKQNG' A
#
# COMPACT_ATOMS: atom_id res chain seq x y z
N ASN A 1 -9.33 32.67 6.92
CA ASN A 1 -9.16 32.04 7.08
C ASN A 1 -8.93 31.51 7.26
N ASP A 2 -8.89 31.68 7.10
CA ASP A 2 -8.64 30.89 7.27
C ASP A 2 -8.70 30.25 7.53
N GLY A 3 -8.97 30.55 7.58
CA GLY A 3 -9.04 29.82 7.65
C GLY A 3 -8.92 29.01 7.75
N GLY A 4 -9.17 29.22 7.94
CA GLY A 4 -9.09 27.98 8.11
C GLY A 4 -8.59 27.13 7.14
N GLY A 5 -8.65 26.73 6.57
CA GLY A 5 -8.15 25.87 5.57
C GLY A 5 -6.93 25.11 5.93
N LEU A 6 -6.61 25.03 7.16
CA LEU A 6 -5.44 24.26 7.53
C LEU A 6 -5.74 22.78 7.43
N PRO A 7 -4.81 22.01 6.89
CA PRO A 7 -5.00 20.56 6.89
C PRO A 7 -4.99 20.03 8.31
N PRO A 8 -5.56 18.82 8.49
CA PRO A 8 -5.50 18.22 9.80
C PRO A 8 -4.07 18.15 10.29
N GLN A 9 -3.90 18.45 11.54
CA GLN A 9 -2.58 18.51 12.12
C GLN A 9 -2.06 17.11 12.31
N GLN A 10 -0.95 16.86 11.67
CA GLN A 10 -0.21 15.67 11.99
C GLN A 10 0.61 15.93 13.23
N PRO A 11 0.77 14.94 14.08
CA PRO A 11 1.68 15.12 15.19
C PRO A 11 3.05 15.48 14.67
N LYS A 12 3.75 16.26 15.44
CA LYS A 12 5.11 16.58 15.08
C LYS A 12 5.94 15.31 15.09
N ILE A 13 6.57 15.04 13.97
CA ILE A 13 7.34 13.85 13.81
C ILE A 13 8.81 14.24 13.70
N ASP A 14 9.61 13.67 14.56
CA ASP A 14 11.04 13.90 14.53
C ASP A 14 11.66 12.91 13.55
N LEU A 15 11.93 13.39 12.37
CA LEU A 15 12.43 12.50 11.32
C LEU A 15 13.82 11.97 11.63
N SER A 16 14.53 12.62 12.54
CA SER A 16 15.84 12.08 12.90
C SER A 16 15.75 10.77 13.67
N LYS A 17 14.56 10.45 14.18
CA LYS A 17 14.34 9.19 14.88
C LYS A 17 13.69 8.15 14.01
N ALA A 18 13.40 8.48 12.77
CA ALA A 18 12.79 7.55 11.85
C ALA A 18 13.85 6.68 11.21
N THR A 19 13.44 5.49 10.82
CA THR A 19 14.31 4.59 10.06
C THR A 19 13.70 4.36 8.69
N GLU A 20 14.55 4.23 7.70
CA GLU A 20 14.09 3.96 6.37
C GLU A 20 13.63 2.53 6.25
N MET A 21 12.52 2.35 5.54
CA MET A 21 12.08 1.01 5.19
C MET A 21 12.91 0.53 4.01
N LYS A 22 13.30 -0.72 4.06
CA LYS A 22 14.14 -1.28 3.02
C LYS A 22 13.48 -2.50 2.41
N CYS A 23 13.70 -2.67 1.13
CA CYS A 23 13.23 -3.85 0.43
C CYS A 23 13.94 -5.07 0.97
N GLN A 24 13.18 -6.10 1.27
CA GLN A 24 13.76 -7.32 1.82
C GLN A 24 14.58 -8.08 0.78
N GLU A 25 14.31 -7.83 -0.50
CA GLU A 25 15.00 -8.57 -1.56
C GLU A 25 16.28 -7.88 -1.99
N CYS A 26 16.26 -6.57 -2.14
CA CYS A 26 17.42 -5.88 -2.69
C CYS A 26 17.96 -4.77 -1.80
N GLY A 27 17.26 -4.45 -0.72
CA GLY A 27 17.70 -3.40 0.18
C GLY A 27 17.41 -1.99 -0.29
N GLY A 28 16.67 -1.83 -1.36
CA GLY A 28 16.30 -0.51 -1.85
C GLY A 28 15.39 0.21 -0.88
N THR A 29 15.45 1.53 -0.89
CA THR A 29 14.69 2.34 0.05
C THR A 29 13.60 3.16 -0.60
N VAL A 30 13.48 3.12 -1.92
CA VAL A 30 12.48 3.89 -2.65
C VAL A 30 11.42 2.94 -3.16
N PHE A 31 10.16 3.29 -2.88
CA PHE A 31 9.02 2.48 -3.31
C PHE A 31 8.10 3.35 -4.16
N ILE A 32 7.54 2.74 -5.19
CA ILE A 32 6.63 3.44 -6.09
C ILE A 32 5.22 2.87 -5.92
N PRO A 33 4.21 3.71 -6.10
CA PRO A 33 2.83 3.23 -5.97
C PRO A 33 2.43 2.39 -7.18
N GLY A 34 1.59 1.40 -6.93
CA GLY A 34 1.02 0.58 -7.97
C GLY A 34 -0.35 0.12 -7.58
N THR A 35 -1.06 -0.43 -8.54
CA THR A 35 -2.39 -0.94 -8.29
C THR A 35 -2.46 -2.37 -8.80
N LYS A 36 -2.90 -3.24 -7.92
CA LYS A 36 -3.13 -4.64 -8.26
C LYS A 36 -4.63 -4.87 -8.32
N PHE A 37 -5.06 -5.65 -9.29
CA PHE A 37 -6.48 -5.95 -9.43
C PHE A 37 -6.72 -7.41 -9.06
N LEU A 38 -7.67 -7.62 -8.17
CA LEU A 38 -8.08 -8.94 -7.78
C LEU A 38 -9.44 -9.23 -8.40
N LYS A 39 -9.63 -10.46 -8.85
CA LYS A 39 -10.88 -10.87 -9.47
C LYS A 39 -11.51 -11.95 -8.60
N ILE A 40 -12.78 -11.75 -8.27
CA ILE A 40 -13.55 -12.76 -7.56
C ILE A 40 -14.62 -13.26 -8.49
N SER A 41 -14.68 -14.59 -8.64
CA SER A 41 -15.63 -15.22 -9.54
C SER A 41 -17.06 -14.90 -9.13
N LYS A 42 -17.90 -14.69 -10.14
CA LYS A 42 -19.32 -14.45 -9.89
C LYS A 42 -19.99 -15.61 -9.16
N ILE A 43 -19.43 -16.79 -9.28
CA ILE A 43 -19.98 -17.94 -8.58
C ILE A 43 -19.80 -17.76 -7.09
N VAL A 44 -18.65 -17.19 -6.67
CA VAL A 44 -18.39 -16.95 -5.27
C VAL A 44 -19.26 -15.84 -4.72
N THR A 45 -19.42 -14.77 -5.48
CA THR A 45 -20.18 -13.62 -5.01
C THR A 45 -21.68 -13.77 -5.20
N GLY A 46 -22.11 -14.69 -6.07
CA GLY A 46 -23.53 -14.84 -6.36
C GLY A 46 -24.11 -13.74 -7.22
N THR A 47 -23.27 -13.03 -7.95
CA THR A 47 -23.69 -11.93 -8.80
C THR A 47 -23.63 -12.35 -10.26
N LYS A 48 -24.00 -11.42 -11.14
CA LYS A 48 -24.02 -11.69 -12.57
C LYS A 48 -22.64 -11.66 -13.19
N ASN A 49 -21.74 -10.87 -12.62
CA ASN A 49 -20.43 -10.66 -13.20
C ASN A 49 -19.36 -10.89 -12.13
N ASP A 50 -18.17 -11.23 -12.62
CA ASP A 50 -17.03 -11.31 -11.71
C ASP A 50 -16.77 -9.94 -11.12
N ALA A 51 -16.30 -9.92 -9.88
CA ALA A 51 -15.97 -8.68 -9.20
C ALA A 51 -14.49 -8.37 -9.41
N ILE A 52 -14.22 -7.13 -9.76
CA ILE A 52 -12.84 -6.66 -9.92
C ILE A 52 -12.57 -5.67 -8.79
N ILE A 53 -11.55 -5.94 -8.01
CA ILE A 53 -11.24 -5.14 -6.83
C ILE A 53 -9.86 -4.55 -6.98
N PRO A 54 -9.74 -3.22 -7.04
CA PRO A 54 -8.42 -2.59 -7.08
C PRO A 54 -7.82 -2.53 -5.68
N VAL A 55 -6.54 -2.81 -5.60
CA VAL A 55 -5.81 -2.77 -4.35
C VAL A 55 -4.55 -1.94 -4.57
N GLU A 56 -4.38 -0.91 -3.78
CA GLU A 56 -3.19 -0.09 -3.85
C GLU A 56 -2.08 -0.71 -3.04
N LEU A 57 -0.89 -0.67 -3.61
CA LEU A 57 0.28 -1.23 -2.95
C LEU A 57 1.51 -0.46 -3.40
N TYR A 58 2.65 -0.83 -2.86
CA TYR A 58 3.90 -0.19 -3.20
C TYR A 58 4.90 -1.23 -3.65
N LEU A 59 5.63 -0.89 -4.68
CA LEU A 59 6.64 -1.76 -5.27
C LEU A 59 8.01 -1.14 -5.08
N CYS A 60 9.01 -1.99 -4.90
CA CYS A 60 10.36 -1.49 -4.82
C CYS A 60 10.76 -0.88 -6.15
N GLY A 61 11.31 0.35 -6.08
CA GLY A 61 11.72 1.04 -7.31
C GLY A 61 12.93 0.42 -7.97
N ASP A 62 13.66 -0.44 -7.27
CA ASP A 62 14.87 -1.05 -7.82
C ASP A 62 14.61 -2.44 -8.38
N CYS A 63 13.94 -3.30 -7.62
CA CYS A 63 13.77 -4.69 -8.04
C CYS A 63 12.32 -5.04 -8.38
N GLY A 64 11.37 -4.18 -8.08
CA GLY A 64 9.98 -4.41 -8.43
C GLY A 64 9.21 -5.30 -7.47
N GLU A 65 9.80 -5.69 -6.36
CA GLU A 65 9.12 -6.52 -5.38
C GLU A 65 8.06 -5.73 -4.63
N ILE A 66 6.96 -6.39 -4.33
CA ILE A 66 5.88 -5.77 -3.58
C ILE A 66 6.31 -5.63 -2.12
N ASN A 67 6.10 -4.45 -1.57
CA ASN A 67 6.42 -4.22 -0.16
C ASN A 67 5.33 -4.84 0.69
N GLN A 68 5.68 -5.91 1.39
CA GLN A 68 4.70 -6.66 2.20
C GLN A 68 4.26 -5.87 3.41
N GLU A 69 5.13 -5.04 3.93
CA GLU A 69 4.82 -4.27 5.13
C GLU A 69 3.76 -3.22 4.87
N LEU A 70 3.67 -2.74 3.63
CA LEU A 70 2.72 -1.70 3.26
C LEU A 70 1.44 -2.28 2.63
N LEU A 71 1.32 -3.59 2.54
CA LEU A 71 0.12 -4.20 2.02
C LEU A 71 -1.04 -4.06 3.00
N PRO A 72 -2.29 -3.96 2.49
CA PRO A 72 -3.43 -4.05 3.39
C PRO A 72 -3.43 -5.38 4.13
N ASN A 73 -3.97 -5.35 5.34
CA ASN A 73 -3.94 -6.54 6.18
C ASN A 73 -4.58 -7.74 5.52
N GLU A 74 -5.62 -7.51 4.71
CA GLU A 74 -6.32 -8.61 4.05
C GLU A 74 -5.43 -9.36 3.08
N LEU A 75 -4.37 -8.73 2.61
CA LEU A 75 -3.50 -9.34 1.61
C LEU A 75 -2.16 -9.75 2.16
N LYS A 76 -1.88 -9.47 3.41
CA LYS A 76 -0.61 -9.86 3.98
C LYS A 76 -0.55 -11.36 4.14
N GLN A 77 0.61 -11.89 3.83
CA GLN A 77 0.86 -13.30 4.02
C GLN A 77 0.94 -13.57 5.52
N ASN A 78 0.11 -14.46 5.98
CA ASN A 78 0.21 -14.89 7.36
C ASN A 78 1.11 -16.10 7.38
N GLY A 79 2.21 -15.89 8.01
CA GLY A 79 3.16 -16.97 8.11
C GLY A 79 2.63 -18.15 8.85
#